data_c44a7a433a0051b9bd0578544198e498
#
_entry.id   c44a7a433a0051b9bd0578544198e498
#
_cell.length_a   1.000
_cell.length_b   1.000
_cell.length_c   1.000
_cell.angle_alpha   90.00
_cell.angle_beta   90.00
_cell.angle_gamma   90.00
#
_symmetry.space_group_name_H-M   'P 1'
#
loop_
_entity.id
_entity.type
_entity.pdbx_description
1 polymer ?
#
loop_
_entity_poly.entity_id
_entity_poly.type
_entity_poly.pdbx_seq_one_letter_code
_entity_poly.pdbx_strand_id
1 'polypeptide(L)'
;MEKERKQNILKAAEKRFSRHGLNKTTLNEIARDLRIGKATIYHYFTTKEELFYKTIEWEIDLYLEELKVLFSNEQITLIEQLAEYFNLKLSAFAKYKLIYEILFCTMKEEVSEKEAMLVKILFDKEAEFIKQYLSGKKEQQNDIAYILVLRSWGEMFGNKIKTATDPDKILSNENIIKYIESFNF
;
A
#
# COMPACT_ATOMS: atom_id res chain seq x y z
N MET A 1 -0.47 -26.09 -5.51
CA MET A 1 0.43 -26.54 -4.42
C MET A 1 1.67 -25.63 -4.26
N GLU A 2 2.51 -25.42 -5.28
CA GLU A 2 3.74 -24.62 -5.15
C GLU A 2 3.44 -23.12 -4.95
N LYS A 3 2.58 -22.53 -5.77
CA LYS A 3 2.11 -21.13 -5.66
C LYS A 3 1.45 -20.86 -4.30
N GLU A 4 0.64 -21.75 -3.83
CA GLU A 4 -0.04 -21.65 -2.54
C GLU A 4 0.95 -21.70 -1.37
N ARG A 5 1.95 -22.59 -1.44
CA ARG A 5 3.02 -22.66 -0.42
C ARG A 5 3.84 -21.37 -0.35
N LYS A 6 4.20 -20.80 -1.52
CA LYS A 6 4.87 -19.50 -1.59
C LYS A 6 4.03 -18.39 -0.95
N GLN A 7 2.73 -18.33 -1.22
CA GLN A 7 1.82 -17.37 -0.60
C GLN A 7 1.71 -17.55 0.91
N ASN A 8 1.65 -18.78 1.41
CA ASN A 8 1.64 -19.05 2.85
C ASN A 8 2.91 -18.57 3.54
N ILE A 9 4.08 -18.70 2.89
CA ILE A 9 5.35 -18.16 3.42
C ILE A 9 5.29 -16.63 3.48
N LEU A 10 4.83 -15.95 2.41
CA LEU A 10 4.70 -14.49 2.39
C LEU A 10 3.75 -13.99 3.48
N LYS A 11 2.59 -14.65 3.66
CA LYS A 11 1.62 -14.32 4.71
C LYS A 11 2.17 -14.48 6.14
N ALA A 12 2.97 -15.52 6.38
CA ALA A 12 3.63 -15.71 7.67
C ALA A 12 4.77 -14.69 7.89
N ALA A 13 5.52 -14.40 6.82
CA ALA A 13 6.58 -13.40 6.81
C ALA A 13 6.03 -11.99 7.10
N GLU A 14 4.91 -11.61 6.46
CA GLU A 14 4.21 -10.34 6.73
C GLU A 14 3.91 -10.18 8.22
N LYS A 15 3.31 -11.18 8.86
CA LYS A 15 2.98 -11.13 10.29
C LYS A 15 4.20 -10.93 11.18
N ARG A 16 5.35 -11.50 10.80
CA ARG A 16 6.59 -11.35 11.56
C ARG A 16 7.25 -10.01 11.30
N PHE A 17 7.40 -9.64 10.04
CA PHE A 17 8.04 -8.39 9.67
C PHE A 17 7.25 -7.17 10.15
N SER A 18 5.91 -7.18 10.03
CA SER A 18 5.05 -6.09 10.52
C SER A 18 5.08 -5.88 12.04
N ARG A 19 5.46 -6.91 12.81
CA ARG A 19 5.55 -6.83 14.28
C ARG A 19 6.94 -6.50 14.78
N HIS A 20 7.96 -7.03 14.13
CA HIS A 20 9.32 -7.06 14.68
C HIS A 20 10.34 -6.35 13.76
N GLY A 21 9.93 -5.99 12.55
CA GLY A 21 10.81 -5.45 11.51
C GLY A 21 11.75 -6.50 10.92
N LEU A 22 12.47 -6.10 9.88
CA LEU A 22 13.44 -6.96 9.18
C LEU A 22 14.55 -7.47 10.12
N ASN A 23 15.13 -6.59 10.95
CA ASN A 23 16.31 -6.91 11.74
C ASN A 23 16.04 -7.94 12.83
N LYS A 24 14.88 -7.87 13.50
CA LYS A 24 14.52 -8.76 14.63
C LYS A 24 13.81 -10.04 14.20
N THR A 25 13.47 -10.20 12.93
CA THR A 25 12.83 -11.40 12.40
C THR A 25 13.86 -12.37 11.85
N THR A 26 13.68 -13.66 12.10
CA THR A 26 14.51 -14.74 11.57
C THR A 26 13.71 -15.70 10.70
N LEU A 27 14.35 -16.30 9.67
CA LEU A 27 13.70 -17.33 8.84
C LEU A 27 13.31 -18.58 9.65
N ASN A 28 14.04 -18.89 10.74
CA ASN A 28 13.70 -20.00 11.62
C ASN A 28 12.34 -19.78 12.33
N GLU A 29 12.05 -18.56 12.75
CA GLU A 29 10.75 -18.24 13.39
C GLU A 29 9.60 -18.35 12.38
N ILE A 30 9.79 -17.85 11.16
CA ILE A 30 8.79 -17.97 10.08
C ILE A 30 8.55 -19.45 9.74
N ALA A 31 9.62 -20.25 9.62
CA ALA A 31 9.52 -21.69 9.37
C ALA A 31 8.76 -22.42 10.48
N ARG A 32 9.04 -22.08 11.75
CA ARG A 32 8.35 -22.63 12.92
C ARG A 32 6.86 -22.30 12.94
N ASP A 33 6.48 -21.06 12.62
CA ASP A 33 5.07 -20.64 12.54
C ASP A 33 4.28 -21.44 11.50
N LEU A 34 4.95 -21.80 10.41
CA LEU A 34 4.37 -22.62 9.32
C LEU A 34 4.50 -24.13 9.55
N ARG A 35 5.22 -24.55 10.59
CA ARG A 35 5.57 -25.97 10.85
C ARG A 35 6.26 -26.63 9.66
N ILE A 36 7.20 -25.90 9.01
CA ILE A 36 8.02 -26.38 7.90
C ILE A 36 9.51 -26.29 8.23
N GLY A 37 10.33 -27.00 7.48
CA GLY A 37 11.78 -26.88 7.58
C GLY A 37 12.29 -25.54 7.02
N LYS A 38 13.34 -24.96 7.61
CA LYS A 38 14.00 -23.74 7.10
C LYS A 38 14.46 -23.91 5.64
N ALA A 39 14.89 -25.10 5.25
CA ALA A 39 15.28 -25.43 3.88
C ALA A 39 14.11 -25.18 2.88
N THR A 40 12.87 -25.38 3.31
CA THR A 40 11.70 -25.09 2.47
C THR A 40 11.58 -23.60 2.16
N ILE A 41 11.90 -22.72 3.11
CA ILE A 41 11.91 -21.26 2.84
C ILE A 41 13.03 -20.91 1.86
N TYR A 42 14.23 -21.46 2.06
CA TYR A 42 15.36 -21.22 1.16
C TYR A 42 15.16 -21.76 -0.27
N HIS A 43 14.26 -22.71 -0.45
CA HIS A 43 13.88 -23.17 -1.79
C HIS A 43 13.14 -22.06 -2.58
N TYR A 44 12.40 -21.16 -1.90
CA TYR A 44 11.63 -20.07 -2.52
C TYR A 44 12.33 -18.72 -2.46
N PHE A 45 13.14 -18.47 -1.43
CA PHE A 45 13.77 -17.17 -1.15
C PHE A 45 15.19 -17.39 -0.65
N THR A 46 16.18 -16.88 -1.39
CA THR A 46 17.60 -17.12 -1.12
C THR A 46 18.10 -16.41 0.15
N THR A 47 17.48 -15.25 0.48
CA THR A 47 17.85 -14.46 1.66
C THR A 47 16.61 -13.98 2.43
N LYS A 48 16.82 -13.56 3.67
CA LYS A 48 15.79 -12.94 4.50
C LYS A 48 15.32 -11.59 3.89
N GLU A 49 16.27 -10.85 3.36
CA GLU A 49 16.03 -9.58 2.69
C GLU A 49 15.19 -9.76 1.42
N GLU A 50 15.48 -10.79 0.62
CA GLU A 50 14.65 -11.14 -0.53
C GLU A 50 13.22 -11.47 -0.10
N LEU A 51 13.05 -12.30 0.92
CA LEU A 51 11.73 -12.61 1.46
C LEU A 51 11.01 -11.34 1.93
N PHE A 52 11.69 -10.43 2.62
CA PHE A 52 11.12 -9.16 3.08
C PHE A 52 10.59 -8.32 1.93
N TYR A 53 11.42 -8.05 0.91
CA TYR A 53 10.99 -7.25 -0.23
C TYR A 53 9.88 -7.92 -1.06
N LYS A 54 9.94 -9.25 -1.22
CA LYS A 54 8.86 -10.00 -1.87
C LYS A 54 7.56 -10.01 -1.06
N THR A 55 7.65 -9.88 0.26
CA THR A 55 6.48 -9.72 1.12
C THR A 55 5.83 -8.34 0.93
N ILE A 56 6.63 -7.28 0.76
CA ILE A 56 6.12 -5.94 0.46
C ILE A 56 5.47 -5.90 -0.94
N GLU A 57 6.13 -6.48 -1.96
CA GLU A 57 5.54 -6.60 -3.30
C GLU A 57 4.17 -7.31 -3.26
N TRP A 58 4.07 -8.38 -2.48
CA TRP A 58 2.82 -9.10 -2.30
C TRP A 58 1.75 -8.26 -1.57
N GLU A 59 2.14 -7.47 -0.56
CA GLU A 59 1.23 -6.56 0.14
C GLU A 59 0.74 -5.44 -0.80
N ILE A 60 1.61 -4.92 -1.68
CA ILE A 60 1.24 -3.97 -2.74
C ILE A 60 0.21 -4.60 -3.70
N ASP A 61 0.41 -5.84 -4.13
CA ASP A 61 -0.53 -6.52 -5.02
C ASP A 61 -1.91 -6.72 -4.33
N LEU A 62 -1.93 -7.06 -3.03
CA LEU A 62 -3.19 -7.16 -2.26
C LEU A 62 -3.92 -5.81 -2.17
N TYR A 63 -3.18 -4.73 -1.95
CA TYR A 63 -3.72 -3.38 -1.91
C TYR A 63 -4.32 -2.97 -3.26
N LEU A 64 -3.62 -3.26 -4.37
CA LEU A 64 -4.12 -2.97 -5.72
C LEU A 64 -5.35 -3.80 -6.10
N GLU A 65 -5.45 -5.04 -5.64
CA GLU A 65 -6.68 -5.84 -5.81
C GLU A 65 -7.88 -5.23 -5.05
N GLU A 66 -7.64 -4.64 -3.88
CA GLU A 66 -8.68 -3.92 -3.14
C GLU A 66 -9.14 -2.66 -3.88
N LEU A 67 -8.22 -1.92 -4.51
CA LEU A 67 -8.56 -0.81 -5.38
C LEU A 67 -9.42 -1.26 -6.57
N LYS A 68 -9.09 -2.38 -7.20
CA LYS A 68 -9.90 -2.92 -8.31
C LYS A 68 -11.32 -3.21 -7.88
N VAL A 69 -11.51 -3.83 -6.71
CA VAL A 69 -12.84 -4.10 -6.16
C VAL A 69 -13.61 -2.79 -5.94
N LEU A 70 -12.95 -1.79 -5.37
CA LEU A 70 -13.56 -0.49 -5.11
C LEU A 70 -14.03 0.19 -6.40
N PHE A 71 -13.15 0.31 -7.39
CA PHE A 71 -13.45 1.00 -8.66
C PHE A 71 -14.30 0.16 -9.63
N SER A 72 -14.50 -1.14 -9.39
CA SER A 72 -15.46 -1.95 -10.14
C SER A 72 -16.92 -1.79 -9.68
N ASN A 73 -17.17 -1.01 -8.64
CA ASN A 73 -18.51 -0.76 -8.14
C ASN A 73 -19.21 0.32 -9.00
N GLU A 74 -19.95 -0.12 -10.02
CA GLU A 74 -20.71 0.76 -10.93
C GLU A 74 -21.96 1.37 -10.28
N GLN A 75 -22.29 1.04 -9.02
CA GLN A 75 -23.47 1.59 -8.31
C GLN A 75 -23.22 2.97 -7.70
N ILE A 76 -21.98 3.41 -7.65
CA ILE A 76 -21.57 4.71 -7.13
C ILE A 76 -20.83 5.52 -8.19
N THR A 77 -20.90 6.84 -8.08
CA THR A 77 -20.24 7.76 -9.00
C THR A 77 -18.71 7.72 -8.85
N LEU A 78 -17.97 8.20 -9.87
CA LEU A 78 -16.53 8.34 -9.79
C LEU A 78 -16.07 9.18 -8.59
N ILE A 79 -16.82 10.24 -8.26
CA ILE A 79 -16.54 11.10 -7.10
C ILE A 79 -16.64 10.30 -5.79
N GLU A 80 -17.67 9.47 -5.65
CA GLU A 80 -17.83 8.58 -4.50
C GLU A 80 -16.74 7.49 -4.46
N GLN A 81 -16.37 6.92 -5.61
CA GLN A 81 -15.26 5.97 -5.69
C GLN A 81 -13.93 6.62 -5.25
N LEU A 82 -13.67 7.85 -5.68
CA LEU A 82 -12.50 8.61 -5.25
C LEU A 82 -12.54 8.95 -3.76
N ALA A 83 -13.71 9.28 -3.20
CA ALA A 83 -13.85 9.48 -1.76
C ALA A 83 -13.56 8.20 -0.98
N GLU A 84 -14.08 7.06 -1.42
CA GLU A 84 -13.77 5.75 -0.83
C GLU A 84 -12.28 5.36 -0.99
N TYR A 85 -11.65 5.74 -2.09
CA TYR A 85 -10.21 5.58 -2.28
C TYR A 85 -9.39 6.35 -1.22
N PHE A 86 -9.77 7.59 -0.90
CA PHE A 86 -9.14 8.33 0.19
C PHE A 86 -9.37 7.68 1.56
N ASN A 87 -10.60 7.18 1.82
CA ASN A 87 -10.91 6.42 3.03
C ASN A 87 -10.09 5.14 3.15
N LEU A 88 -9.91 4.42 2.03
CA LEU A 88 -9.06 3.25 1.98
C LEU A 88 -7.61 3.60 2.41
N LYS A 89 -7.08 4.74 1.97
CA LYS A 89 -5.76 5.22 2.41
C LYS A 89 -5.70 5.44 3.92
N LEU A 90 -6.73 6.02 4.51
CA LEU A 90 -6.78 6.25 5.96
C LEU A 90 -6.75 4.93 6.75
N SER A 91 -7.40 3.88 6.23
CA SER A 91 -7.42 2.55 6.83
C SER A 91 -6.19 1.70 6.49
N ALA A 92 -5.51 2.00 5.39
CA ALA A 92 -4.37 1.24 4.87
C ALA A 92 -3.23 1.08 5.87
N PHE A 93 -3.01 2.09 6.73
CA PHE A 93 -2.02 2.05 7.79
C PHE A 93 -2.16 0.84 8.74
N ALA A 94 -3.37 0.49 9.11
CA ALA A 94 -3.61 -0.64 10.01
C ALA A 94 -3.49 -1.99 9.30
N LYS A 95 -3.81 -2.03 8.00
CA LYS A 95 -3.92 -3.24 7.19
C LYS A 95 -2.62 -3.57 6.45
N TYR A 96 -1.96 -2.57 5.85
CA TYR A 96 -0.79 -2.71 4.98
C TYR A 96 0.46 -2.10 5.64
N LYS A 97 0.91 -2.73 6.73
CA LYS A 97 1.95 -2.18 7.59
C LYS A 97 3.31 -2.06 6.92
N LEU A 98 3.66 -3.01 6.05
CA LEU A 98 4.95 -3.00 5.37
C LEU A 98 5.02 -1.94 4.28
N ILE A 99 3.91 -1.71 3.55
CA ILE A 99 3.81 -0.56 2.62
C ILE A 99 4.06 0.74 3.38
N TYR A 100 3.42 0.89 4.54
CA TYR A 100 3.60 2.08 5.36
C TYR A 100 5.04 2.22 5.87
N GLU A 101 5.67 1.11 6.27
CA GLU A 101 7.06 1.09 6.73
C GLU A 101 8.02 1.58 5.63
N ILE A 102 7.87 1.12 4.38
CA ILE A 102 8.72 1.61 3.29
C ILE A 102 8.45 3.08 2.93
N LEU A 103 7.19 3.53 2.95
CA LEU A 103 6.87 4.94 2.75
C LEU A 103 7.54 5.82 3.81
N PHE A 104 7.56 5.37 5.06
CA PHE A 104 8.25 6.07 6.15
C PHE A 104 9.77 6.04 6.00
N CYS A 105 10.32 4.93 5.48
CA CYS A 105 11.76 4.83 5.21
C CYS A 105 12.21 5.83 4.16
N THR A 106 11.38 6.15 3.15
CA THR A 106 11.72 7.13 2.11
C THR A 106 11.80 8.58 2.61
N MET A 107 11.34 8.85 3.83
CA MET A 107 11.46 10.16 4.49
C MET A 107 12.76 10.32 5.29
N LYS A 108 13.60 9.29 5.35
CA LYS A 108 14.91 9.33 6.01
C LYS A 108 15.97 9.89 5.05
N GLU A 109 17.06 10.37 5.61
CA GLU A 109 18.19 10.92 4.83
C GLU A 109 18.86 9.85 3.95
N GLU A 110 18.88 8.58 4.40
CA GLU A 110 19.45 7.45 3.66
C GLU A 110 18.33 6.45 3.32
N VAL A 111 17.89 6.48 2.07
CA VAL A 111 16.92 5.53 1.50
C VAL A 111 17.67 4.51 0.65
N SER A 112 17.44 3.23 0.88
CA SER A 112 18.00 2.22 -0.01
C SER A 112 17.34 2.31 -1.39
N GLU A 113 18.12 2.04 -2.45
CA GLU A 113 17.63 2.01 -3.84
C GLU A 113 16.42 1.08 -3.99
N LYS A 114 16.43 -0.06 -3.30
CA LYS A 114 15.33 -1.03 -3.31
C LYS A 114 14.05 -0.49 -2.68
N GLU A 115 14.13 0.23 -1.57
CA GLU A 115 12.97 0.84 -0.91
C GLU A 115 12.37 1.94 -1.79
N ALA A 116 13.22 2.81 -2.34
CA ALA A 116 12.80 3.85 -3.28
C ALA A 116 12.11 3.25 -4.51
N MET A 117 12.66 2.16 -5.05
CA MET A 117 12.07 1.45 -6.21
C MET A 117 10.70 0.85 -5.87
N LEU A 118 10.51 0.27 -4.68
CA LEU A 118 9.21 -0.29 -4.26
C LEU A 118 8.14 0.79 -4.11
N VAL A 119 8.50 1.95 -3.52
CA VAL A 119 7.57 3.09 -3.43
C VAL A 119 7.22 3.62 -4.81
N LYS A 120 8.21 3.72 -5.71
CA LYS A 120 7.96 4.09 -7.11
C LYS A 120 7.00 3.11 -7.79
N ILE A 121 7.22 1.80 -7.65
CA ILE A 121 6.33 0.76 -8.21
C ILE A 121 4.90 0.89 -7.66
N LEU A 122 4.75 1.13 -6.37
CA LEU A 122 3.44 1.35 -5.75
C LEU A 122 2.74 2.54 -6.39
N PHE A 123 3.40 3.70 -6.47
CA PHE A 123 2.81 4.92 -6.99
C PHE A 123 2.51 4.84 -8.50
N ASP A 124 3.42 4.28 -9.29
CA ASP A 124 3.23 4.11 -10.74
C ASP A 124 2.04 3.17 -11.04
N LYS A 125 1.96 2.02 -10.38
CA LYS A 125 0.85 1.07 -10.56
C LYS A 125 -0.48 1.66 -10.13
N GLU A 126 -0.49 2.40 -9.03
CA GLU A 126 -1.69 3.05 -8.51
C GLU A 126 -2.16 4.19 -9.43
N ALA A 127 -1.24 5.03 -9.90
CA ALA A 127 -1.56 6.09 -10.85
C ALA A 127 -2.05 5.54 -12.20
N GLU A 128 -1.40 4.51 -12.74
CA GLU A 128 -1.83 3.85 -13.98
C GLU A 128 -3.22 3.22 -13.83
N PHE A 129 -3.54 2.69 -12.64
CA PHE A 129 -4.85 2.16 -12.33
C PHE A 129 -5.92 3.27 -12.28
N ILE A 130 -5.70 4.35 -11.54
CA ILE A 130 -6.66 5.47 -11.41
C ILE A 130 -6.88 6.16 -12.75
N LYS A 131 -5.83 6.32 -13.55
CA LYS A 131 -5.90 6.93 -14.88
C LYS A 131 -6.97 6.32 -15.78
N GLN A 132 -7.25 5.03 -15.67
CA GLN A 132 -8.25 4.32 -16.48
C GLN A 132 -9.68 4.86 -16.28
N TYR A 133 -9.94 5.51 -15.15
CA TYR A 133 -11.26 6.05 -14.77
C TYR A 133 -11.38 7.55 -15.01
N LEU A 134 -10.27 8.25 -15.35
CA LEU A 134 -10.28 9.68 -15.58
C LEU A 134 -10.64 9.99 -17.04
N SER A 135 -11.40 11.06 -17.24
CA SER A 135 -11.73 11.61 -18.57
C SER A 135 -10.70 12.67 -18.99
N GLY A 136 -10.60 12.95 -20.29
CA GLY A 136 -9.76 14.03 -20.82
C GLY A 136 -8.57 13.58 -21.68
N LYS A 137 -7.65 14.50 -21.99
CA LYS A 137 -6.47 14.21 -22.77
C LYS A 137 -5.48 13.35 -21.99
N LYS A 138 -4.84 12.39 -22.68
CA LYS A 138 -3.97 11.37 -22.06
C LYS A 138 -2.83 11.94 -21.18
N GLU A 139 -2.24 13.07 -21.58
CA GLU A 139 -1.20 13.75 -20.78
C GLU A 139 -1.77 14.30 -19.47
N GLN A 140 -2.92 14.98 -19.54
CA GLN A 140 -3.58 15.52 -18.34
C GLN A 140 -4.02 14.40 -17.38
N GLN A 141 -4.47 13.26 -17.91
CA GLN A 141 -4.84 12.09 -17.08
C GLN A 141 -3.65 11.56 -16.28
N ASN A 142 -2.45 11.52 -16.87
CA ASN A 142 -1.25 11.07 -16.16
C ASN A 142 -0.93 11.98 -14.96
N ASP A 143 -0.90 13.30 -15.20
CA ASP A 143 -0.58 14.28 -14.16
C ASP A 143 -1.62 14.25 -13.04
N ILE A 144 -2.91 14.23 -13.40
CA ILE A 144 -4.02 14.17 -12.43
C ILE A 144 -3.95 12.89 -11.61
N ALA A 145 -3.76 11.72 -12.24
CA ALA A 145 -3.68 10.45 -11.53
C ALA A 145 -2.53 10.44 -10.54
N TYR A 146 -1.35 10.93 -10.95
CA TYR A 146 -0.18 10.98 -10.08
C TYR A 146 -0.36 11.98 -8.92
N ILE A 147 -0.96 13.14 -9.17
CA ILE A 147 -1.31 14.11 -8.14
C ILE A 147 -2.31 13.51 -7.14
N LEU A 148 -3.33 12.78 -7.60
CA LEU A 148 -4.29 12.10 -6.72
C LEU A 148 -3.60 11.06 -5.82
N VAL A 149 -2.68 10.27 -6.37
CA VAL A 149 -1.89 9.31 -5.59
C VAL A 149 -1.07 10.03 -4.53
N LEU A 150 -0.25 11.00 -4.90
CA LEU A 150 0.58 11.75 -3.97
C LEU A 150 -0.26 12.42 -2.88
N ARG A 151 -1.38 13.04 -3.28
CA ARG A 151 -2.27 13.73 -2.35
C ARG A 151 -2.94 12.77 -1.38
N SER A 152 -3.43 11.62 -1.86
CA SER A 152 -4.09 10.62 -1.00
C SER A 152 -3.15 10.07 0.08
N TRP A 153 -1.89 9.81 -0.26
CA TRP A 153 -0.88 9.43 0.71
C TRP A 153 -0.51 10.57 1.66
N GLY A 154 -0.40 11.81 1.14
CA GLY A 154 -0.16 13.01 1.95
C GLY A 154 -1.27 13.27 2.97
N GLU A 155 -2.53 13.16 2.57
CA GLU A 155 -3.69 13.31 3.47
C GLU A 155 -3.73 12.21 4.53
N MET A 156 -3.36 10.97 4.20
CA MET A 156 -3.22 9.90 5.18
C MET A 156 -2.23 10.28 6.29
N PHE A 157 -1.03 10.79 5.93
CA PHE A 157 -0.04 11.24 6.91
C PHE A 157 -0.54 12.44 7.71
N GLY A 158 -1.12 13.44 7.05
CA GLY A 158 -1.68 14.62 7.69
C GLY A 158 -2.80 14.30 8.66
N ASN A 159 -3.68 13.37 8.29
CA ASN A 159 -4.77 12.93 9.16
C ASN A 159 -4.26 12.18 10.39
N LYS A 160 -3.21 11.39 10.25
CA LYS A 160 -2.59 10.72 11.40
C LYS A 160 -2.00 11.71 12.41
N ILE A 161 -1.40 12.81 11.93
CA ILE A 161 -0.91 13.89 12.79
C ILE A 161 -2.10 14.57 13.47
N LYS A 162 -3.16 14.90 12.72
CA LYS A 162 -4.38 15.55 13.25
C LYS A 162 -5.05 14.68 14.32
N THR A 163 -5.21 13.38 14.09
CA THR A 163 -5.84 12.47 15.06
C THR A 163 -5.02 12.33 16.35
N ALA A 164 -3.70 12.50 16.29
CA ALA A 164 -2.84 12.51 17.47
C ALA A 164 -2.94 13.81 18.28
N THR A 165 -3.28 14.94 17.63
CA THR A 165 -3.33 16.28 18.25
C THR A 165 -4.75 16.77 18.51
N ASP A 166 -5.72 16.38 17.69
CA ASP A 166 -7.12 16.79 17.75
C ASP A 166 -7.99 15.67 17.16
N PRO A 167 -8.41 14.67 17.98
CA PRO A 167 -9.15 13.50 17.52
C PRO A 167 -10.49 13.81 16.82
N ASP A 168 -11.09 14.97 17.12
CA ASP A 168 -12.37 15.38 16.56
C ASP A 168 -12.27 16.00 15.16
N LYS A 169 -11.06 16.26 14.67
CA LYS A 169 -10.80 16.83 13.33
C LYS A 169 -10.43 15.78 12.26
N ILE A 170 -11.12 14.66 12.25
CA ILE A 170 -11.00 13.68 11.17
C ILE A 170 -11.68 14.27 9.90
N LEU A 171 -11.01 14.11 8.74
CA LEU A 171 -11.62 14.47 7.45
C LEU A 171 -12.93 13.68 7.26
N SER A 172 -14.06 14.36 7.27
CA SER A 172 -15.34 13.74 6.95
C SER A 172 -15.41 13.42 5.44
N ASN A 173 -16.19 12.40 5.07
CA ASN A 173 -16.46 12.09 3.67
C ASN A 173 -16.96 13.31 2.88
N GLU A 174 -17.76 14.16 3.50
CA GLU A 174 -18.26 15.40 2.89
C GLU A 174 -17.11 16.36 2.52
N ASN A 175 -16.11 16.50 3.39
CA ASN A 175 -14.95 17.35 3.11
C ASN A 175 -14.05 16.76 2.02
N ILE A 176 -13.94 15.42 1.97
CA ILE A 176 -13.20 14.71 0.90
C ILE A 176 -13.92 14.91 -0.44
N ILE A 177 -15.23 14.73 -0.48
CA ILE A 177 -16.06 14.95 -1.70
C ILE A 177 -15.92 16.37 -2.20
N LYS A 178 -16.13 17.39 -1.37
CA LYS A 178 -15.96 18.81 -1.73
C LYS A 178 -14.55 19.11 -2.28
N TYR A 179 -13.55 18.47 -1.70
CA TYR A 179 -12.19 18.61 -2.16
C TYR A 179 -12.00 18.01 -3.56
N ILE A 180 -12.51 16.79 -3.80
CA ILE A 180 -12.44 16.12 -5.10
C ILE A 180 -13.20 16.93 -6.16
N GLU A 181 -14.40 17.43 -5.86
CA GLU A 181 -15.20 18.28 -6.76
C GLU A 181 -14.47 19.57 -7.16
N SER A 182 -13.60 20.11 -6.31
CA SER A 182 -12.80 21.29 -6.62
C SER A 182 -11.82 21.12 -7.78
N PHE A 183 -11.52 19.89 -8.18
CA PHE A 183 -10.64 19.60 -9.33
C PHE A 183 -11.33 19.72 -10.70
N ASN A 184 -12.65 19.89 -10.76
CA ASN A 184 -13.42 20.00 -12.02
C ASN A 184 -13.07 18.87 -13.03
N PHE A 185 -13.23 17.61 -12.60
CA PHE A 185 -13.05 16.45 -13.48
C PHE A 185 -14.07 16.37 -14.61
#